data_516f2ae88b2e1bd3e70c876007356b5a
#
_entry.id   516f2ae88b2e1bd3e70c876007356b5a
#
_cell.length_a   1.000
_cell.length_b   1.000
_cell.length_c   1.000
_cell.angle_alpha   90.00
_cell.angle_beta   90.00
_cell.angle_gamma   90.00
#
_symmetry.space_group_name_H-M   'P 1'
#
loop_
_entity.id
_entity.type
_entity.pdbx_description
1 polymer ?
#
loop_
_entity_poly.entity_id
_entity_poly.type
_entity_poly.pdbx_seq_one_letter_code
_entity_poly.pdbx_strand_id
1 'polypeptide(L)'
;MDRPLPAYRGTEPYVFVCYAHKDAESVYSDLVLLAENDLNVWYDEGISAGSSWRAGIAGAIKGASKFLFFISESSLQSSHCIREVDYAINHDIEIVPVYLDDCVLSAELELVLNRVHALFRNTDSRYAEHLLEALKGGPRFSPLVRRKKERRLGLGLSLLVLGASAVALLVWSPWEAAPTSDPLATSRMPGPNAYDRYLEGLDLIERWDQDDNLEAAIRSFREASELDPDFALAFARLAEALRMRYALTRDETYLEDAAASAEEAVRLNAGLAPVQVAYGRVQATRGNMDLALAALQRAVAIDPNDAKAHQAIATVYERLGRLEDAEASFQKAIAFDPENTSILDSYANFLFRQSRFEDAARQWQTVIRIAPDNFAALVNLGSAFGETGKTAEAITVYQRAIELRPSYMAYSNLGTAYARAERYDEAEEAYRQALEIDDSDWLAWGNLAYAYVWRDGMGQQAIETFKRAIQLAEDAREQNPRDPFVHSDLALYYAKVGQSELALQRVGTALTLSPDSGEILGAAAETYELLGQRDKAIELAKRSLDMGFSRQRFLRNPEMAKLLADPRMPASP
;
A
#
# COMPACT_ATOMS: atom_id res chain seq x y z
N MET A 1 -13.82 -30.82 13.89
CA MET A 1 -15.27 -31.08 14.04
C MET A 1 -15.98 -30.63 12.79
N ASP A 2 -16.95 -31.41 12.33
CA ASP A 2 -17.79 -30.97 11.22
C ASP A 2 -18.63 -29.77 11.63
N ARG A 3 -18.74 -28.78 10.74
CA ARG A 3 -19.47 -27.54 10.95
C ARG A 3 -20.96 -27.80 11.05
N PRO A 4 -21.68 -27.11 11.94
CA PRO A 4 -23.10 -27.41 12.16
C PRO A 4 -23.99 -27.00 10.98
N LEU A 5 -23.66 -25.91 10.25
CA LEU A 5 -24.44 -25.35 9.15
C LEU A 5 -23.60 -24.37 8.31
N PRO A 6 -23.94 -24.13 7.03
CA PRO A 6 -23.28 -23.09 6.23
C PRO A 6 -23.72 -21.71 6.68
N ALA A 7 -22.80 -20.73 6.63
CA ALA A 7 -23.12 -19.33 6.90
C ALA A 7 -24.12 -18.77 5.88
N TYR A 8 -25.07 -17.96 6.34
CA TYR A 8 -26.11 -17.36 5.51
C TYR A 8 -25.53 -16.41 4.45
N ARG A 9 -26.00 -16.51 3.22
CA ARG A 9 -25.58 -15.66 2.09
C ARG A 9 -26.74 -14.98 1.35
N GLY A 10 -27.93 -14.95 1.95
CA GLY A 10 -29.11 -14.34 1.34
C GLY A 10 -29.22 -12.83 1.63
N THR A 11 -30.36 -12.26 1.21
CA THR A 11 -30.67 -10.83 1.36
C THR A 11 -31.65 -10.53 2.51
N GLU A 12 -32.16 -11.57 3.18
CA GLU A 12 -33.04 -11.39 4.34
C GLU A 12 -32.25 -11.03 5.61
N PRO A 13 -32.89 -10.45 6.62
CA PRO A 13 -32.25 -10.12 7.90
C PRO A 13 -31.54 -11.34 8.52
N TYR A 14 -30.34 -11.10 9.05
CA TYR A 14 -29.52 -12.13 9.69
C TYR A 14 -28.83 -11.60 10.95
N VAL A 15 -28.37 -12.52 11.78
CA VAL A 15 -27.55 -12.26 12.96
C VAL A 15 -26.09 -12.49 12.60
N PHE A 16 -25.24 -11.49 12.83
CA PHE A 16 -23.79 -11.67 12.76
C PHE A 16 -23.29 -12.27 14.07
N VAL A 17 -22.46 -13.31 14.01
CA VAL A 17 -21.94 -14.03 15.18
C VAL A 17 -20.43 -13.89 15.26
N CYS A 18 -19.97 -13.24 16.35
CA CYS A 18 -18.57 -13.04 16.68
C CYS A 18 -18.16 -13.93 17.85
N TYR A 19 -17.10 -14.72 17.67
CA TYR A 19 -16.54 -15.60 18.70
C TYR A 19 -15.07 -15.91 18.40
N ALA A 20 -14.28 -16.26 19.41
CA ALA A 20 -12.92 -16.77 19.17
C ALA A 20 -12.97 -18.23 18.67
N HIS A 21 -12.14 -18.57 17.69
CA HIS A 21 -12.11 -19.91 17.11
C HIS A 21 -11.88 -21.03 18.13
N LYS A 22 -11.20 -20.74 19.25
CA LYS A 22 -11.03 -21.69 20.36
C LYS A 22 -12.34 -22.05 21.05
N ASP A 23 -13.37 -21.19 20.94
CA ASP A 23 -14.68 -21.36 21.55
C ASP A 23 -15.67 -22.05 20.59
N ALA A 24 -15.25 -22.38 19.37
CA ALA A 24 -16.09 -22.92 18.30
C ALA A 24 -16.94 -24.11 18.73
N GLU A 25 -16.36 -25.06 19.50
CA GLU A 25 -17.08 -26.25 19.98
C GLU A 25 -18.26 -25.90 20.87
N SER A 26 -18.10 -24.88 21.72
CA SER A 26 -19.16 -24.37 22.58
C SER A 26 -20.22 -23.59 21.78
N VAL A 27 -19.80 -22.78 20.83
CA VAL A 27 -20.66 -21.89 20.03
C VAL A 27 -21.51 -22.65 19.00
N TYR A 28 -20.99 -23.75 18.43
CA TYR A 28 -21.68 -24.48 17.37
C TYR A 28 -23.06 -25.03 17.75
N SER A 29 -23.26 -25.42 19.01
CA SER A 29 -24.58 -25.82 19.49
C SER A 29 -25.59 -24.67 19.48
N ASP A 30 -25.13 -23.44 19.72
CA ASP A 30 -25.98 -22.26 19.68
C ASP A 30 -26.29 -21.85 18.23
N LEU A 31 -25.34 -22.00 17.30
CA LEU A 31 -25.62 -21.79 15.87
C LEU A 31 -26.70 -22.74 15.34
N VAL A 32 -26.68 -24.02 15.74
CA VAL A 32 -27.73 -24.99 15.40
C VAL A 32 -29.06 -24.56 15.98
N LEU A 33 -29.09 -24.18 17.26
CA LEU A 33 -30.31 -23.69 17.94
C LEU A 33 -30.92 -22.50 17.19
N LEU A 34 -30.09 -21.54 16.73
CA LEU A 34 -30.56 -20.37 16.00
C LEU A 34 -31.18 -20.76 14.65
N ALA A 35 -30.52 -21.64 13.90
CA ALA A 35 -30.99 -22.11 12.61
C ALA A 35 -32.28 -22.94 12.71
N GLU A 36 -32.41 -23.80 13.73
CA GLU A 36 -33.64 -24.57 14.00
C GLU A 36 -34.82 -23.68 14.39
N ASN A 37 -34.55 -22.42 14.76
CA ASN A 37 -35.58 -21.42 15.10
C ASN A 37 -35.76 -20.34 14.03
N ASP A 38 -35.45 -20.64 12.76
CA ASP A 38 -35.62 -19.78 11.58
C ASP A 38 -34.83 -18.47 11.64
N LEU A 39 -33.71 -18.42 12.37
CA LEU A 39 -32.80 -17.28 12.37
C LEU A 39 -31.67 -17.51 11.36
N ASN A 40 -31.52 -16.60 10.41
CA ASN A 40 -30.38 -16.58 9.52
C ASN A 40 -29.12 -16.17 10.28
N VAL A 41 -28.07 -16.96 10.19
CA VAL A 41 -26.84 -16.74 10.94
C VAL A 41 -25.68 -16.52 9.98
N TRP A 42 -25.00 -15.39 10.12
CA TRP A 42 -23.74 -15.11 9.44
C TRP A 42 -22.60 -15.21 10.44
N TYR A 43 -21.60 -15.96 10.13
CA TYR A 43 -20.37 -16.08 10.92
C TYR A 43 -19.19 -16.28 9.96
N ASP A 44 -17.96 -16.22 10.43
CA ASP A 44 -16.70 -16.10 9.68
C ASP A 44 -16.56 -16.95 8.38
N GLU A 45 -17.39 -17.94 8.20
CA GLU A 45 -17.41 -18.78 7.00
C GLU A 45 -18.21 -18.20 5.82
N GLY A 46 -18.93 -17.10 6.04
CA GLY A 46 -19.78 -16.45 5.03
C GLY A 46 -19.02 -15.62 4.00
N ILE A 47 -17.71 -15.50 4.11
CA ILE A 47 -16.91 -14.66 3.22
C ILE A 47 -16.67 -15.40 1.90
N SER A 48 -17.09 -14.78 0.79
CA SER A 48 -16.78 -15.29 -0.55
C SER A 48 -15.29 -15.26 -0.81
N ALA A 49 -14.74 -16.35 -1.34
CA ALA A 49 -13.36 -16.39 -1.81
C ALA A 49 -13.13 -15.23 -2.80
N GLY A 50 -12.19 -14.32 -2.48
CA GLY A 50 -11.87 -13.18 -3.36
C GLY A 50 -12.31 -11.80 -2.86
N SER A 51 -13.27 -11.70 -1.92
CA SER A 51 -13.53 -10.42 -1.26
C SER A 51 -12.38 -10.07 -0.31
N SER A 52 -12.05 -8.78 -0.14
CA SER A 52 -11.15 -8.42 0.95
C SER A 52 -11.83 -8.85 2.25
N TRP A 53 -11.15 -9.66 3.03
CA TRP A 53 -11.68 -10.23 4.28
C TRP A 53 -12.33 -9.15 5.15
N ARG A 54 -11.70 -7.98 5.29
CA ARG A 54 -12.24 -6.83 6.04
C ARG A 54 -13.47 -6.22 5.40
N ALA A 55 -13.51 -6.05 4.08
CA ALA A 55 -14.69 -5.51 3.41
C ALA A 55 -15.86 -6.50 3.49
N GLY A 56 -15.59 -7.80 3.41
CA GLY A 56 -16.60 -8.85 3.57
C GLY A 56 -17.20 -8.87 4.98
N ILE A 57 -16.37 -8.83 6.02
CA ILE A 57 -16.81 -8.76 7.44
C ILE A 57 -17.48 -7.42 7.73
N ALA A 58 -16.86 -6.31 7.35
CA ALA A 58 -17.44 -4.98 7.58
C ALA A 58 -18.80 -4.85 6.88
N GLY A 59 -18.93 -5.34 5.64
CA GLY A 59 -20.20 -5.43 4.93
C GLY A 59 -21.22 -6.33 5.63
N ALA A 60 -20.79 -7.49 6.13
CA ALA A 60 -21.63 -8.42 6.85
C ALA A 60 -22.08 -7.86 8.22
N ILE A 61 -21.20 -7.21 8.98
CA ILE A 61 -21.60 -6.55 10.23
C ILE A 61 -22.59 -5.43 9.94
N LYS A 62 -22.30 -4.56 8.97
CA LYS A 62 -23.16 -3.43 8.61
C LYS A 62 -24.54 -3.86 8.10
N GLY A 63 -24.63 -5.02 7.44
CA GLY A 63 -25.89 -5.60 6.94
C GLY A 63 -26.64 -6.44 7.98
N ALA A 64 -26.03 -6.74 9.12
CA ALA A 64 -26.64 -7.56 10.15
C ALA A 64 -27.77 -6.82 10.87
N SER A 65 -28.83 -7.56 11.20
CA SER A 65 -29.92 -7.05 12.06
C SER A 65 -29.51 -6.96 13.52
N LYS A 66 -28.63 -7.85 13.97
CA LYS A 66 -28.06 -7.90 15.32
C LYS A 66 -26.66 -8.50 15.26
N PHE A 67 -25.85 -8.16 16.27
CA PHE A 67 -24.49 -8.65 16.46
C PHE A 67 -24.45 -9.50 17.74
N LEU A 68 -24.27 -10.81 17.60
CA LEU A 68 -24.18 -11.75 18.72
C LEU A 68 -22.70 -11.93 19.07
N PHE A 69 -22.29 -11.50 20.25
CA PHE A 69 -20.92 -11.58 20.71
C PHE A 69 -20.74 -12.61 21.83
N PHE A 70 -20.04 -13.70 21.54
CA PHE A 70 -19.66 -14.68 22.56
C PHE A 70 -18.38 -14.24 23.26
N ILE A 71 -18.52 -13.97 24.58
CA ILE A 71 -17.49 -13.40 25.42
C ILE A 71 -16.80 -14.51 26.21
N SER A 72 -15.50 -14.67 26.00
CA SER A 72 -14.60 -15.57 26.70
C SER A 72 -13.24 -14.89 26.90
N GLU A 73 -12.37 -15.46 27.71
CA GLU A 73 -10.98 -14.99 27.79
C GLU A 73 -10.31 -15.00 26.42
N SER A 74 -10.58 -16.00 25.57
CA SER A 74 -10.07 -16.11 24.21
C SER A 74 -10.57 -15.03 23.29
N SER A 75 -11.88 -14.68 23.33
CA SER A 75 -12.44 -13.64 22.49
C SER A 75 -12.00 -12.24 22.91
N LEU A 76 -11.78 -12.00 24.21
CA LEU A 76 -11.27 -10.74 24.74
C LEU A 76 -9.77 -10.52 24.40
N GLN A 77 -9.00 -11.58 24.24
CA GLN A 77 -7.61 -11.52 23.76
C GLN A 77 -7.49 -11.48 22.23
N SER A 78 -8.57 -11.76 21.51
CA SER A 78 -8.62 -11.74 20.06
C SER A 78 -8.77 -10.32 19.53
N SER A 79 -7.73 -9.77 18.92
CA SER A 79 -7.79 -8.46 18.27
C SER A 79 -8.85 -8.38 17.15
N HIS A 80 -9.25 -9.53 16.58
CA HIS A 80 -10.33 -9.63 15.59
C HIS A 80 -11.69 -9.44 16.23
N CYS A 81 -12.00 -10.20 17.27
CA CYS A 81 -13.28 -10.07 17.95
C CYS A 81 -13.47 -8.65 18.49
N ILE A 82 -12.42 -8.05 19.06
CA ILE A 82 -12.49 -6.67 19.56
C ILE A 82 -12.77 -5.67 18.44
N ARG A 83 -12.10 -5.78 17.28
CA ARG A 83 -12.38 -4.88 16.12
C ARG A 83 -13.76 -5.07 15.51
N GLU A 84 -14.28 -6.30 15.48
CA GLU A 84 -15.64 -6.57 15.02
C GLU A 84 -16.65 -5.93 15.95
N VAL A 85 -16.44 -6.04 17.26
CA VAL A 85 -17.27 -5.38 18.28
C VAL A 85 -17.20 -3.86 18.13
N ASP A 86 -16.00 -3.27 18.02
CA ASP A 86 -15.80 -1.84 17.81
C ASP A 86 -16.50 -1.37 16.52
N TYR A 87 -16.40 -2.16 15.45
CA TYR A 87 -17.06 -1.85 14.19
C TYR A 87 -18.59 -1.89 14.33
N ALA A 88 -19.15 -2.87 15.04
CA ALA A 88 -20.56 -2.96 15.31
C ALA A 88 -21.08 -1.76 16.15
N ILE A 89 -20.30 -1.36 17.16
CA ILE A 89 -20.58 -0.17 18.00
C ILE A 89 -20.60 1.10 17.14
N ASN A 90 -19.59 1.31 16.31
CA ASN A 90 -19.46 2.51 15.48
C ASN A 90 -20.54 2.62 14.39
N HIS A 91 -21.24 1.52 14.09
CA HIS A 91 -22.34 1.48 13.10
C HIS A 91 -23.71 1.31 13.73
N ASP A 92 -23.83 1.52 15.05
CA ASP A 92 -25.09 1.43 15.80
C ASP A 92 -25.81 0.07 15.65
N ILE A 93 -25.06 -1.03 15.46
CA ILE A 93 -25.63 -2.38 15.41
C ILE A 93 -25.91 -2.85 16.85
N GLU A 94 -27.12 -3.35 17.09
CA GLU A 94 -27.51 -3.88 18.41
C GLU A 94 -26.68 -5.11 18.78
N ILE A 95 -25.88 -5.02 19.85
CA ILE A 95 -25.04 -6.11 20.34
C ILE A 95 -25.79 -6.93 21.39
N VAL A 96 -25.76 -8.25 21.24
CA VAL A 96 -26.25 -9.22 22.23
C VAL A 96 -25.03 -9.95 22.81
N PRO A 97 -24.55 -9.58 24.02
CA PRO A 97 -23.40 -10.21 24.64
C PRO A 97 -23.81 -11.52 25.35
N VAL A 98 -23.06 -12.59 25.08
CA VAL A 98 -23.19 -13.91 25.70
C VAL A 98 -21.89 -14.33 26.36
N TYR A 99 -21.88 -14.43 27.67
CA TYR A 99 -20.70 -14.90 28.41
C TYR A 99 -20.61 -16.43 28.36
N LEU A 100 -19.49 -16.92 27.85
CA LEU A 100 -19.10 -18.33 27.92
C LEU A 100 -18.39 -18.66 29.24
N ASP A 101 -17.59 -17.70 29.75
CA ASP A 101 -16.77 -17.84 30.94
C ASP A 101 -16.92 -16.60 31.85
N ASP A 102 -16.52 -16.73 33.12
CA ASP A 102 -16.34 -15.60 34.03
C ASP A 102 -15.06 -14.86 33.68
N CYS A 103 -15.16 -13.83 32.85
CA CYS A 103 -14.02 -13.02 32.42
C CYS A 103 -14.24 -11.53 32.73
N VAL A 104 -13.14 -10.80 32.89
CA VAL A 104 -13.14 -9.37 33.21
C VAL A 104 -13.01 -8.56 31.92
N LEU A 105 -14.00 -7.71 31.66
CA LEU A 105 -13.97 -6.80 30.50
C LEU A 105 -12.94 -5.68 30.71
N SER A 106 -12.38 -5.17 29.61
CA SER A 106 -11.67 -3.90 29.64
C SER A 106 -12.64 -2.74 30.00
N ALA A 107 -12.12 -1.67 30.59
CA ALA A 107 -12.97 -0.53 30.98
C ALA A 107 -13.74 0.07 29.79
N GLU A 108 -13.21 -0.02 28.58
CA GLU A 108 -13.85 0.46 27.35
C GLU A 108 -15.03 -0.43 26.95
N LEU A 109 -14.86 -1.76 26.95
CA LEU A 109 -15.92 -2.71 26.66
C LEU A 109 -16.98 -2.72 27.76
N GLU A 110 -16.58 -2.59 29.02
CA GLU A 110 -17.48 -2.50 30.16
C GLU A 110 -18.43 -1.29 30.02
N LEU A 111 -17.93 -0.13 29.61
CA LEU A 111 -18.72 1.08 29.41
C LEU A 111 -19.82 0.90 28.36
N VAL A 112 -19.61 0.08 27.36
CA VAL A 112 -20.53 -0.17 26.24
C VAL A 112 -21.47 -1.33 26.55
N LEU A 113 -20.93 -2.44 27.02
CA LEU A 113 -21.69 -3.68 27.22
C LEU A 113 -22.51 -3.69 28.51
N ASN A 114 -22.15 -2.92 29.55
CA ASN A 114 -22.96 -2.76 30.77
C ASN A 114 -24.32 -2.06 30.55
N ARG A 115 -24.57 -1.52 29.37
CA ARG A 115 -25.87 -0.92 28.99
C ARG A 115 -26.81 -1.93 28.34
N VAL A 116 -26.33 -3.16 28.08
CA VAL A 116 -27.09 -4.20 27.38
C VAL A 116 -27.28 -5.38 28.32
N HIS A 117 -28.45 -6.04 28.26
CA HIS A 117 -28.69 -7.25 29.04
C HIS A 117 -27.78 -8.38 28.52
N ALA A 118 -26.80 -8.76 29.33
CA ALA A 118 -25.90 -9.86 29.03
C ALA A 118 -26.56 -11.20 29.38
N LEU A 119 -26.31 -12.20 28.56
CA LEU A 119 -26.71 -13.59 28.77
C LEU A 119 -25.52 -14.40 29.30
N PHE A 120 -25.79 -15.32 30.22
CA PHE A 120 -24.75 -16.18 30.81
C PHE A 120 -25.04 -17.64 30.45
N ARG A 121 -24.31 -18.18 29.47
CA ARG A 121 -24.59 -19.49 28.87
C ARG A 121 -24.57 -20.63 29.89
N ASN A 122 -23.63 -20.64 30.81
CA ASN A 122 -23.36 -21.74 31.73
C ASN A 122 -24.20 -21.66 33.03
N THR A 123 -24.78 -20.49 33.36
CA THR A 123 -25.46 -20.26 34.62
C THR A 123 -26.97 -19.96 34.48
N ASP A 124 -27.40 -19.57 33.28
CA ASP A 124 -28.82 -19.29 33.00
C ASP A 124 -29.57 -20.58 32.62
N SER A 125 -30.44 -21.05 33.48
CA SER A 125 -31.23 -22.27 33.24
C SER A 125 -32.22 -22.17 32.07
N ARG A 126 -32.54 -20.96 31.59
CA ARG A 126 -33.38 -20.69 30.44
C ARG A 126 -32.64 -19.96 29.33
N TYR A 127 -31.35 -20.19 29.26
CA TYR A 127 -30.45 -19.52 28.30
C TYR A 127 -30.97 -19.54 26.85
N ALA A 128 -31.39 -20.72 26.36
CA ALA A 128 -31.91 -20.89 25.00
C ALA A 128 -33.14 -20.01 24.70
N GLU A 129 -34.07 -19.90 25.65
CA GLU A 129 -35.26 -19.06 25.54
C GLU A 129 -34.87 -17.58 25.50
N HIS A 130 -34.01 -17.16 26.43
CA HIS A 130 -33.58 -15.76 26.54
C HIS A 130 -32.73 -15.33 25.33
N LEU A 131 -31.90 -16.22 24.76
CA LEU A 131 -31.13 -15.97 23.54
C LEU A 131 -32.08 -15.73 22.35
N LEU A 132 -33.07 -16.60 22.17
CA LEU A 132 -34.05 -16.46 21.10
C LEU A 132 -34.92 -15.22 21.25
N GLU A 133 -35.34 -14.88 22.49
CA GLU A 133 -36.08 -13.64 22.77
C GLU A 133 -35.22 -12.40 22.45
N ALA A 134 -33.96 -12.38 22.85
CA ALA A 134 -33.04 -11.29 22.59
C ALA A 134 -32.80 -11.08 21.07
N LEU A 135 -32.76 -12.16 20.29
CA LEU A 135 -32.52 -12.09 18.85
C LEU A 135 -33.78 -11.87 18.00
N LYS A 136 -34.94 -12.40 18.41
CA LYS A 136 -36.25 -12.24 17.71
C LYS A 136 -36.99 -10.95 18.08
N GLY A 137 -36.70 -10.35 19.24
CA GLY A 137 -37.33 -9.11 19.70
C GLY A 137 -36.89 -7.89 18.89
N GLY A 138 -37.83 -7.00 18.56
CA GLY A 138 -37.50 -5.67 17.99
C GLY A 138 -36.73 -4.81 19.02
N PRO A 139 -36.06 -3.70 18.57
CA PRO A 139 -35.22 -2.89 19.44
C PRO A 139 -35.97 -2.38 20.66
N ARG A 140 -35.58 -2.80 21.84
CA ARG A 140 -36.19 -2.40 23.13
C ARG A 140 -35.68 -1.06 23.66
N PHE A 141 -34.75 -0.38 22.95
CA PHE A 141 -34.24 0.93 23.33
C PHE A 141 -34.21 1.88 22.14
N SER A 142 -35.02 2.95 22.25
CA SER A 142 -34.89 4.12 21.38
C SER A 142 -33.56 4.80 21.69
N PRO A 143 -32.70 5.06 20.72
CA PRO A 143 -31.51 5.87 20.92
C PRO A 143 -31.94 7.29 21.31
N LEU A 144 -31.28 7.88 22.29
CA LEU A 144 -31.36 9.30 22.58
C LEU A 144 -30.93 10.07 21.33
N VAL A 145 -31.95 10.48 20.56
CA VAL A 145 -31.79 11.24 19.32
C VAL A 145 -31.09 12.57 19.63
N ARG A 146 -29.81 12.68 19.34
CA ARG A 146 -29.19 13.97 19.07
C ARG A 146 -29.77 14.50 17.76
N ARG A 147 -30.78 15.40 17.88
CA ARG A 147 -31.38 16.12 16.77
C ARG A 147 -30.28 16.82 15.94
N LYS A 148 -29.89 16.25 14.81
CA LYS A 148 -29.28 16.98 13.72
C LYS A 148 -30.39 17.77 13.02
N LYS A 149 -30.24 19.08 13.00
CA LYS A 149 -31.10 20.02 12.29
C LYS A 149 -31.15 19.67 10.81
N GLU A 150 -32.25 19.06 10.36
CA GLU A 150 -32.57 18.94 8.93
C GLU A 150 -32.92 20.32 8.38
N ARG A 151 -32.15 20.76 7.41
CA ARG A 151 -32.58 21.83 6.49
C ARG A 151 -33.42 21.18 5.40
N ARG A 152 -34.71 21.40 5.48
CA ARG A 152 -35.66 21.16 4.38
C ARG A 152 -35.32 22.05 3.21
N LEU A 153 -35.16 21.46 2.03
CA LEU A 153 -35.43 22.13 0.76
C LEU A 153 -36.27 21.17 -0.10
N GLY A 154 -37.33 21.76 -0.66
CA GLY A 154 -38.49 21.07 -1.10
C GLY A 154 -38.47 20.52 -2.53
N LEU A 155 -39.48 19.73 -2.71
CA LEU A 155 -40.23 19.32 -3.90
C LEU A 155 -39.78 19.75 -5.29
N GLY A 156 -39.68 18.73 -6.16
CA GLY A 156 -39.81 18.86 -7.60
C GLY A 156 -40.19 17.52 -8.22
N LEU A 157 -41.50 17.29 -8.36
CA LEU A 157 -42.11 16.21 -9.12
C LEU A 157 -41.76 16.35 -10.62
N SER A 158 -41.50 15.26 -11.31
CA SER A 158 -42.14 15.00 -12.63
C SER A 158 -41.83 13.57 -13.13
N LEU A 159 -42.91 12.86 -13.32
CA LEU A 159 -43.20 11.69 -14.11
C LEU A 159 -42.66 11.70 -15.56
N LEU A 160 -42.39 10.48 -16.11
CA LEU A 160 -42.83 9.87 -17.38
C LEU A 160 -42.03 8.59 -17.58
N VAL A 161 -42.53 7.40 -17.41
CA VAL A 161 -43.50 6.54 -18.07
C VAL A 161 -43.14 6.17 -19.53
N LEU A 162 -42.99 4.86 -19.72
CA LEU A 162 -43.24 3.98 -20.88
C LEU A 162 -42.21 3.89 -22.00
N GLY A 163 -41.89 2.64 -22.28
CA GLY A 163 -41.37 2.11 -23.55
C GLY A 163 -40.97 0.65 -23.47
N ALA A 164 -41.94 -0.23 -23.45
CA ALA A 164 -41.74 -1.68 -23.60
C ALA A 164 -41.53 -2.06 -25.08
N SER A 165 -40.74 -3.11 -25.32
CA SER A 165 -41.12 -4.26 -26.18
C SER A 165 -39.89 -4.94 -26.75
N ALA A 166 -39.61 -6.14 -26.27
CA ALA A 166 -39.53 -7.41 -26.97
C ALA A 166 -38.71 -7.49 -28.27
N VAL A 167 -37.63 -8.29 -28.23
CA VAL A 167 -37.42 -9.37 -29.19
C VAL A 167 -36.77 -10.55 -28.46
N ALA A 168 -37.56 -11.57 -28.16
CA ALA A 168 -37.12 -12.92 -27.95
C ALA A 168 -37.09 -13.59 -29.31
N LEU A 169 -36.03 -14.39 -29.60
CA LEU A 169 -36.10 -15.63 -30.33
C LEU A 169 -34.71 -16.26 -30.54
N LEU A 170 -34.53 -17.40 -29.82
CA LEU A 170 -33.98 -18.65 -30.33
C LEU A 170 -32.55 -18.71 -30.89
N VAL A 171 -31.64 -19.30 -30.11
CA VAL A 171 -31.04 -20.56 -30.55
C VAL A 171 -30.88 -21.47 -29.34
N TRP A 172 -31.69 -22.51 -29.28
CA TRP A 172 -31.58 -23.63 -28.34
C TRP A 172 -30.61 -24.64 -28.95
N SER A 173 -29.44 -24.79 -28.38
CA SER A 173 -28.60 -25.97 -28.51
C SER A 173 -28.42 -26.58 -27.12
N PRO A 174 -28.68 -27.89 -26.97
CA PRO A 174 -28.50 -28.54 -25.69
C PRO A 174 -26.99 -28.69 -25.41
N TRP A 175 -26.46 -27.85 -24.54
CA TRP A 175 -25.17 -28.07 -23.93
C TRP A 175 -25.35 -29.16 -22.87
N GLU A 176 -24.77 -30.31 -23.09
CA GLU A 176 -24.59 -31.31 -22.06
C GLU A 176 -23.82 -30.68 -20.93
N ALA A 177 -24.48 -30.49 -19.77
CA ALA A 177 -23.86 -30.04 -18.55
C ALA A 177 -22.80 -31.08 -18.12
N ALA A 178 -21.55 -30.74 -18.30
CA ALA A 178 -20.48 -31.40 -17.57
C ALA A 178 -20.77 -31.25 -16.05
N PRO A 179 -20.49 -32.27 -15.23
CA PRO A 179 -20.74 -32.17 -13.81
C PRO A 179 -19.92 -31.00 -13.26
N THR A 180 -20.60 -29.96 -12.82
CA THR A 180 -19.99 -28.86 -12.05
C THR A 180 -19.59 -29.44 -10.71
N SER A 181 -18.36 -29.94 -10.60
CA SER A 181 -17.70 -30.07 -9.31
C SER A 181 -17.50 -28.64 -8.81
N ASP A 182 -18.25 -28.30 -7.78
CA ASP A 182 -18.09 -27.02 -7.06
C ASP A 182 -16.63 -26.94 -6.58
N PRO A 183 -15.80 -26.02 -7.10
CA PRO A 183 -14.39 -25.92 -6.69
C PRO A 183 -14.25 -25.49 -5.23
N LEU A 184 -15.34 -25.04 -4.61
CA LEU A 184 -15.38 -24.59 -3.21
C LEU A 184 -15.64 -25.74 -2.22
N ALA A 185 -16.08 -26.92 -2.71
CA ALA A 185 -16.45 -28.04 -1.85
C ALA A 185 -15.25 -28.82 -1.26
N THR A 186 -14.00 -28.48 -1.58
CA THR A 186 -12.81 -29.24 -1.17
C THR A 186 -11.78 -28.47 -0.34
N SER A 187 -11.98 -27.18 -0.02
CA SER A 187 -11.05 -26.52 0.88
C SER A 187 -11.38 -26.87 2.34
N ARG A 188 -10.64 -27.84 2.88
CA ARG A 188 -10.62 -28.09 4.31
C ARG A 188 -10.19 -26.81 5.02
N MET A 189 -10.92 -26.40 6.08
CA MET A 189 -10.47 -25.28 6.93
C MET A 189 -9.19 -25.65 7.65
N PRO A 190 -8.24 -24.71 7.74
CA PRO A 190 -7.04 -24.89 8.55
C PRO A 190 -7.41 -25.16 9.99
N GLY A 191 -6.56 -25.90 10.70
CA GLY A 191 -6.71 -26.08 12.14
C GLY A 191 -6.72 -24.73 12.87
N PRO A 192 -7.39 -24.61 14.02
CA PRO A 192 -7.53 -23.34 14.74
C PRO A 192 -6.19 -22.62 14.94
N ASN A 193 -5.16 -23.33 15.35
CA ASN A 193 -3.82 -22.77 15.57
C ASN A 193 -3.17 -22.23 14.28
N ALA A 194 -3.38 -22.87 13.13
CA ALA A 194 -2.85 -22.41 11.85
C ALA A 194 -3.54 -21.12 11.39
N TYR A 195 -4.85 -21.05 11.60
CA TYR A 195 -5.63 -19.86 11.25
C TYR A 195 -5.29 -18.66 12.15
N ASP A 196 -5.10 -18.86 13.45
CA ASP A 196 -4.67 -17.81 14.38
C ASP A 196 -3.32 -17.20 13.95
N ARG A 197 -2.35 -18.05 13.57
CA ARG A 197 -1.06 -17.57 13.04
C ARG A 197 -1.19 -16.82 11.72
N TYR A 198 -2.06 -17.28 10.84
CA TYR A 198 -2.36 -16.59 9.61
C TYR A 198 -2.94 -15.18 9.87
N LEU A 199 -3.87 -15.05 10.81
CA LEU A 199 -4.47 -13.77 11.20
C LEU A 199 -3.45 -12.83 11.84
N GLU A 200 -2.60 -13.33 12.74
CA GLU A 200 -1.48 -12.58 13.31
C GLU A 200 -0.57 -12.03 12.20
N GLY A 201 -0.22 -12.85 11.22
CA GLY A 201 0.57 -12.43 10.08
C GLY A 201 -0.12 -11.34 9.25
N LEU A 202 -1.45 -11.39 9.10
CA LEU A 202 -2.21 -10.34 8.41
C LEU A 202 -2.18 -9.02 9.17
N ASP A 203 -2.25 -9.02 10.49
CA ASP A 203 -2.17 -7.81 11.30
C ASP A 203 -0.78 -7.17 11.23
N LEU A 204 0.25 -7.98 11.31
CA LEU A 204 1.64 -7.53 11.23
C LEU A 204 1.99 -6.95 9.85
N ILE A 205 1.55 -7.59 8.75
CA ILE A 205 1.88 -7.16 7.39
C ILE A 205 1.23 -5.81 7.02
N GLU A 206 0.17 -5.41 7.70
CA GLU A 206 -0.44 -4.10 7.47
C GLU A 206 0.41 -2.95 8.01
N ARG A 207 1.23 -3.22 9.01
CA ARG A 207 2.18 -2.29 9.62
C ARG A 207 3.61 -2.72 9.36
N TRP A 208 3.86 -3.27 8.17
CA TRP A 208 5.14 -3.87 7.77
C TRP A 208 6.33 -2.92 7.87
N ASP A 209 6.10 -1.61 7.80
CA ASP A 209 7.11 -0.55 7.86
C ASP A 209 7.48 -0.12 9.29
N GLN A 210 6.85 -0.72 10.31
CA GLN A 210 7.11 -0.46 11.72
C GLN A 210 7.87 -1.64 12.33
N ASP A 211 8.89 -1.31 13.12
CA ASP A 211 9.71 -2.30 13.83
C ASP A 211 10.08 -3.53 12.96
N ASP A 212 10.09 -4.71 13.55
CA ASP A 212 10.35 -6.01 12.88
C ASP A 212 9.08 -6.69 12.36
N ASN A 213 8.00 -5.92 12.08
CA ASN A 213 6.69 -6.47 11.74
C ASN A 213 6.71 -7.33 10.47
N LEU A 214 7.49 -6.95 9.44
CA LEU A 214 7.60 -7.78 8.24
C LEU A 214 8.22 -9.16 8.55
N GLU A 215 9.26 -9.21 9.37
CA GLU A 215 9.88 -10.47 9.78
C GLU A 215 8.95 -11.29 10.66
N ALA A 216 8.21 -10.64 11.56
CA ALA A 216 7.20 -11.29 12.38
C ALA A 216 6.07 -11.87 11.53
N ALA A 217 5.58 -11.12 10.51
CA ALA A 217 4.57 -11.60 9.57
C ALA A 217 5.06 -12.83 8.78
N ILE A 218 6.31 -12.81 8.29
CA ILE A 218 6.92 -13.98 7.62
C ILE A 218 6.93 -15.18 8.55
N ARG A 219 7.32 -15.02 9.81
CA ARG A 219 7.30 -16.12 10.79
C ARG A 219 5.89 -16.64 11.01
N SER A 220 4.91 -15.77 11.25
CA SER A 220 3.52 -16.16 11.50
C SER A 220 2.89 -16.88 10.31
N PHE A 221 3.12 -16.42 9.06
CA PHE A 221 2.64 -17.12 7.87
C PHE A 221 3.34 -18.47 7.64
N ARG A 222 4.64 -18.56 7.96
CA ARG A 222 5.39 -19.82 7.88
C ARG A 222 4.87 -20.82 8.92
N GLU A 223 4.70 -20.41 10.17
CA GLU A 223 4.09 -21.25 11.21
C GLU A 223 2.68 -21.70 10.82
N ALA A 224 1.88 -20.83 10.22
CA ALA A 224 0.55 -21.20 9.71
C ALA A 224 0.62 -22.29 8.64
N SER A 225 1.56 -22.21 7.70
CA SER A 225 1.76 -23.21 6.65
C SER A 225 2.36 -24.53 7.17
N GLU A 226 3.16 -24.47 8.23
CA GLU A 226 3.72 -25.67 8.90
C GLU A 226 2.65 -26.39 9.73
N LEU A 227 1.79 -25.65 10.43
CA LEU A 227 0.69 -26.19 11.22
C LEU A 227 -0.42 -26.80 10.36
N ASP A 228 -0.65 -26.26 9.18
CA ASP A 228 -1.56 -26.81 8.18
C ASP A 228 -0.95 -26.74 6.77
N PRO A 229 -0.31 -27.84 6.32
CA PRO A 229 0.32 -27.91 5.01
C PRO A 229 -0.64 -27.81 3.82
N ASP A 230 -1.95 -27.90 4.03
CA ASP A 230 -2.96 -27.72 3.00
C ASP A 230 -3.54 -26.28 2.95
N PHE A 231 -3.01 -25.37 3.79
CA PHE A 231 -3.51 -24.01 3.88
C PHE A 231 -2.96 -23.08 2.77
N ALA A 232 -3.56 -23.16 1.58
CA ALA A 232 -3.13 -22.39 0.40
C ALA A 232 -2.98 -20.88 0.63
N LEU A 233 -3.84 -20.25 1.45
CA LEU A 233 -3.77 -18.81 1.74
C LEU A 233 -2.57 -18.45 2.60
N ALA A 234 -2.14 -19.32 3.53
CA ALA A 234 -0.93 -19.08 4.32
C ALA A 234 0.31 -19.04 3.42
N PHE A 235 0.44 -20.00 2.51
CA PHE A 235 1.51 -20.00 1.50
C PHE A 235 1.46 -18.77 0.59
N ALA A 236 0.28 -18.33 0.14
CA ALA A 236 0.14 -17.15 -0.68
C ALA A 236 0.58 -15.87 0.05
N ARG A 237 0.23 -15.73 1.35
CA ARG A 237 0.67 -14.58 2.16
C ARG A 237 2.14 -14.64 2.50
N LEU A 238 2.68 -15.83 2.79
CA LEU A 238 4.12 -16.04 2.97
C LEU A 238 4.89 -15.60 1.72
N ALA A 239 4.43 -15.99 0.54
CA ALA A 239 5.04 -15.59 -0.72
C ALA A 239 5.04 -14.06 -0.92
N GLU A 240 3.93 -13.38 -0.57
CA GLU A 240 3.85 -11.91 -0.64
C GLU A 240 4.80 -11.24 0.36
N ALA A 241 4.87 -11.71 1.60
CA ALA A 241 5.75 -11.16 2.64
C ALA A 241 7.23 -11.36 2.28
N LEU A 242 7.62 -12.54 1.79
CA LEU A 242 8.97 -12.84 1.31
C LEU A 242 9.36 -11.96 0.10
N ARG A 243 8.44 -11.76 -0.85
CA ARG A 243 8.65 -10.84 -1.99
C ARG A 243 8.86 -9.40 -1.51
N MET A 244 8.14 -8.96 -0.49
CA MET A 244 8.36 -7.63 0.12
C MET A 244 9.74 -7.55 0.77
N ARG A 245 10.17 -8.61 1.48
CA ARG A 245 11.51 -8.67 2.06
C ARG A 245 12.62 -8.61 1.00
N TYR A 246 12.47 -9.36 -0.10
CA TYR A 246 13.36 -9.26 -1.25
C TYR A 246 13.44 -7.83 -1.80
N ALA A 247 12.32 -7.13 -1.89
CA ALA A 247 12.31 -5.75 -2.39
C ALA A 247 13.16 -4.79 -1.53
N LEU A 248 13.25 -5.05 -0.21
CA LEU A 248 14.04 -4.26 0.74
C LEU A 248 15.53 -4.66 0.75
N THR A 249 15.82 -5.97 0.70
CA THR A 249 17.19 -6.48 0.94
C THR A 249 17.95 -6.79 -0.33
N ARG A 250 17.23 -7.06 -1.45
CA ARG A 250 17.77 -7.60 -2.71
C ARG A 250 18.47 -8.95 -2.55
N ASP A 251 18.22 -9.66 -1.46
CA ASP A 251 18.72 -11.01 -1.24
C ASP A 251 17.83 -12.02 -2.00
N GLU A 252 18.41 -12.65 -3.02
CA GLU A 252 17.74 -13.57 -3.94
C GLU A 252 17.12 -14.78 -3.24
N THR A 253 17.61 -15.15 -2.05
CA THR A 253 17.05 -16.27 -1.29
C THR A 253 15.59 -16.04 -0.92
N TYR A 254 15.23 -14.79 -0.58
CA TYR A 254 13.83 -14.43 -0.32
C TYR A 254 12.94 -14.54 -1.56
N LEU A 255 13.48 -14.25 -2.75
CA LEU A 255 12.71 -14.36 -3.99
C LEU A 255 12.50 -15.82 -4.40
N GLU A 256 13.49 -16.68 -4.16
CA GLU A 256 13.39 -18.12 -4.38
C GLU A 256 12.36 -18.75 -3.42
N ASP A 257 12.42 -18.42 -2.14
CA ASP A 257 11.44 -18.86 -1.14
C ASP A 257 10.02 -18.35 -1.44
N ALA A 258 9.90 -17.10 -1.91
CA ALA A 258 8.63 -16.55 -2.34
C ALA A 258 8.03 -17.31 -3.52
N ALA A 259 8.89 -17.69 -4.49
CA ALA A 259 8.45 -18.46 -5.66
C ALA A 259 7.98 -19.87 -5.25
N ALA A 260 8.74 -20.55 -4.41
CA ALA A 260 8.36 -21.88 -3.89
C ALA A 260 7.02 -21.83 -3.13
N SER A 261 6.85 -20.83 -2.26
CA SER A 261 5.60 -20.65 -1.51
C SER A 261 4.41 -20.31 -2.42
N ALA A 262 4.60 -19.48 -3.45
CA ALA A 262 3.55 -19.14 -4.41
C ALA A 262 3.15 -20.34 -5.29
N GLU A 263 4.11 -21.14 -5.73
CA GLU A 263 3.88 -22.38 -6.50
C GLU A 263 3.12 -23.40 -5.66
N GLU A 264 3.47 -23.55 -4.39
CA GLU A 264 2.76 -24.44 -3.47
C GLU A 264 1.32 -23.96 -3.23
N ALA A 265 1.10 -22.65 -3.04
CA ALA A 265 -0.25 -22.09 -2.92
C ALA A 265 -1.12 -22.42 -4.15
N VAL A 266 -0.57 -22.29 -5.36
CA VAL A 266 -1.27 -22.63 -6.61
C VAL A 266 -1.54 -24.14 -6.71
N ARG A 267 -0.57 -24.98 -6.31
CA ARG A 267 -0.73 -26.44 -6.27
C ARG A 267 -1.86 -26.86 -5.35
N LEU A 268 -1.97 -26.21 -4.18
CA LEU A 268 -2.99 -26.50 -3.18
C LEU A 268 -4.37 -26.02 -3.62
N ASN A 269 -4.48 -24.78 -4.08
CA ASN A 269 -5.77 -24.27 -4.55
C ASN A 269 -5.62 -23.11 -5.56
N ALA A 270 -5.55 -23.45 -6.85
CA ALA A 270 -5.51 -22.46 -7.93
C ALA A 270 -6.83 -21.70 -8.16
N GLY A 271 -7.94 -22.12 -7.52
CA GLY A 271 -9.27 -21.50 -7.62
C GLY A 271 -9.47 -20.30 -6.70
N LEU A 272 -8.46 -19.89 -5.93
CA LEU A 272 -8.53 -18.73 -5.05
C LEU A 272 -7.89 -17.50 -5.70
N ALA A 273 -8.63 -16.39 -5.83
CA ALA A 273 -8.11 -15.15 -6.40
C ALA A 273 -6.85 -14.65 -5.66
N PRO A 274 -6.77 -14.61 -4.30
CA PRO A 274 -5.56 -14.21 -3.59
C PRO A 274 -4.32 -15.06 -3.90
N VAL A 275 -4.51 -16.36 -4.18
CA VAL A 275 -3.42 -17.27 -4.57
C VAL A 275 -2.88 -16.89 -5.94
N GLN A 276 -3.77 -16.63 -6.92
CA GLN A 276 -3.36 -16.18 -8.24
C GLN A 276 -2.70 -14.81 -8.23
N VAL A 277 -3.16 -13.89 -7.36
CA VAL A 277 -2.54 -12.57 -7.17
C VAL A 277 -1.12 -12.71 -6.62
N ALA A 278 -0.93 -13.50 -5.56
CA ALA A 278 0.39 -13.72 -4.96
C ALA A 278 1.36 -14.33 -5.98
N TYR A 279 0.94 -15.40 -6.68
CA TYR A 279 1.74 -16.02 -7.72
C TYR A 279 2.08 -15.03 -8.85
N GLY A 280 1.10 -14.27 -9.33
CA GLY A 280 1.31 -13.26 -10.37
C GLY A 280 2.31 -12.18 -9.97
N ARG A 281 2.23 -11.67 -8.74
CA ARG A 281 3.17 -10.66 -8.23
C ARG A 281 4.59 -11.21 -8.08
N VAL A 282 4.75 -12.43 -7.61
CA VAL A 282 6.05 -13.09 -7.52
C VAL A 282 6.64 -13.30 -8.91
N GLN A 283 5.86 -13.80 -9.88
CA GLN A 283 6.33 -13.97 -11.27
C GLN A 283 6.71 -12.63 -11.91
N ALA A 284 5.96 -11.56 -11.65
CA ALA A 284 6.31 -10.22 -12.11
C ALA A 284 7.65 -9.73 -11.50
N THR A 285 7.91 -10.04 -10.23
CA THR A 285 9.19 -9.70 -9.57
C THR A 285 10.36 -10.48 -10.19
N ARG A 286 10.14 -11.74 -10.58
CA ARG A 286 11.13 -12.58 -11.30
C ARG A 286 11.33 -12.16 -12.76
N GLY A 287 10.57 -11.19 -13.29
CA GLY A 287 10.63 -10.78 -14.69
C GLY A 287 9.78 -11.62 -15.65
N ASN A 288 9.03 -12.60 -15.18
CA ASN A 288 8.18 -13.48 -15.99
C ASN A 288 6.82 -12.84 -16.26
N MET A 289 6.80 -11.74 -17.04
CA MET A 289 5.61 -10.89 -17.21
C MET A 289 4.40 -11.63 -17.83
N ASP A 290 4.62 -12.56 -18.76
CA ASP A 290 3.53 -13.33 -19.37
C ASP A 290 2.85 -14.26 -18.36
N LEU A 291 3.62 -14.95 -17.52
CA LEU A 291 3.09 -15.79 -16.44
C LEU A 291 2.37 -14.95 -15.39
N ALA A 292 2.93 -13.78 -15.05
CA ALA A 292 2.31 -12.85 -14.13
C ALA A 292 0.95 -12.39 -14.63
N LEU A 293 0.86 -11.94 -15.89
CA LEU A 293 -0.38 -11.46 -16.48
C LEU A 293 -1.41 -12.57 -16.57
N ALA A 294 -1.02 -13.77 -16.99
CA ALA A 294 -1.93 -14.92 -17.07
C ALA A 294 -2.53 -15.29 -15.70
N ALA A 295 -1.72 -15.29 -14.64
CA ALA A 295 -2.19 -15.56 -13.28
C ALA A 295 -3.14 -14.47 -12.78
N LEU A 296 -2.79 -13.20 -12.96
CA LEU A 296 -3.60 -12.07 -12.54
C LEU A 296 -4.94 -11.99 -13.31
N GLN A 297 -4.94 -12.35 -14.59
CA GLN A 297 -6.18 -12.47 -15.36
C GLN A 297 -7.08 -13.60 -14.84
N ARG A 298 -6.51 -14.73 -14.36
CA ARG A 298 -7.28 -15.76 -13.66
C ARG A 298 -7.84 -15.23 -12.34
N ALA A 299 -7.07 -14.44 -11.58
CA ALA A 299 -7.57 -13.80 -10.36
C ALA A 299 -8.81 -12.96 -10.66
N VAL A 300 -8.77 -12.09 -11.68
CA VAL A 300 -9.91 -11.27 -12.11
C VAL A 300 -11.07 -12.13 -12.69
N ALA A 301 -10.78 -13.27 -13.31
CA ALA A 301 -11.84 -14.18 -13.76
C ALA A 301 -12.56 -14.86 -12.59
N ILE A 302 -11.85 -15.12 -11.48
CA ILE A 302 -12.43 -15.67 -10.23
C ILE A 302 -13.18 -14.57 -9.47
N ASP A 303 -12.56 -13.41 -9.27
CA ASP A 303 -13.18 -12.24 -8.63
C ASP A 303 -12.98 -10.98 -9.51
N PRO A 304 -13.96 -10.60 -10.32
CA PRO A 304 -13.88 -9.43 -11.19
C PRO A 304 -13.71 -8.10 -10.46
N ASN A 305 -14.03 -8.04 -9.17
CA ASN A 305 -13.97 -6.84 -8.35
C ASN A 305 -12.74 -6.80 -7.41
N ASP A 306 -11.83 -7.76 -7.52
CA ASP A 306 -10.59 -7.77 -6.73
C ASP A 306 -9.71 -6.58 -7.11
N ALA A 307 -9.76 -5.54 -6.30
CA ALA A 307 -8.99 -4.31 -6.48
C ALA A 307 -7.46 -4.58 -6.47
N LYS A 308 -6.99 -5.56 -5.68
CA LYS A 308 -5.56 -5.92 -5.61
C LYS A 308 -5.09 -6.65 -6.87
N ALA A 309 -5.96 -7.45 -7.50
CA ALA A 309 -5.67 -8.07 -8.79
C ALA A 309 -5.54 -7.01 -9.88
N HIS A 310 -6.45 -6.04 -9.95
CA HIS A 310 -6.37 -4.92 -10.90
C HIS A 310 -5.14 -4.05 -10.67
N GLN A 311 -4.76 -3.75 -9.42
CA GLN A 311 -3.52 -3.05 -9.08
C GLN A 311 -2.28 -3.82 -9.57
N ALA A 312 -2.25 -5.14 -9.36
CA ALA A 312 -1.12 -5.97 -9.79
C ALA A 312 -1.02 -6.03 -11.32
N ILE A 313 -2.15 -6.14 -12.04
CA ILE A 313 -2.21 -6.04 -13.51
C ILE A 313 -1.66 -4.70 -13.99
N ALA A 314 -2.05 -3.59 -13.35
CA ALA A 314 -1.55 -2.26 -13.68
C ALA A 314 -0.02 -2.19 -13.59
N THR A 315 0.56 -2.74 -12.51
CA THR A 315 2.02 -2.79 -12.33
C THR A 315 2.71 -3.62 -13.40
N VAL A 316 2.10 -4.73 -13.83
CA VAL A 316 2.66 -5.56 -14.92
C VAL A 316 2.59 -4.80 -16.25
N TYR A 317 1.48 -4.15 -16.57
CA TYR A 317 1.35 -3.34 -17.80
C TYR A 317 2.34 -2.18 -17.81
N GLU A 318 2.57 -1.50 -16.68
CA GLU A 318 3.59 -0.46 -16.58
C GLU A 318 4.98 -1.00 -16.93
N ARG A 319 5.39 -2.15 -16.37
CA ARG A 319 6.68 -2.79 -16.67
C ARG A 319 6.81 -3.23 -18.13
N LEU A 320 5.69 -3.52 -18.79
CA LEU A 320 5.62 -3.81 -20.22
C LEU A 320 5.58 -2.55 -21.09
N GLY A 321 5.59 -1.35 -20.52
CA GLY A 321 5.46 -0.08 -21.25
C GLY A 321 4.06 0.20 -21.80
N ARG A 322 3.05 -0.56 -21.38
CA ARG A 322 1.64 -0.42 -21.79
C ARG A 322 0.94 0.56 -20.85
N LEU A 323 1.29 1.84 -20.97
CA LEU A 323 0.95 2.85 -19.98
C LEU A 323 -0.55 3.15 -19.90
N GLU A 324 -1.28 3.15 -21.02
CA GLU A 324 -2.73 3.36 -21.05
C GLU A 324 -3.48 2.19 -20.38
N ASP A 325 -3.05 0.96 -20.62
CA ASP A 325 -3.63 -0.23 -19.99
C ASP A 325 -3.34 -0.26 -18.48
N ALA A 326 -2.14 0.21 -18.08
CA ALA A 326 -1.76 0.35 -16.68
C ALA A 326 -2.68 1.36 -15.97
N GLU A 327 -2.85 2.55 -16.55
CA GLU A 327 -3.71 3.59 -15.97
C GLU A 327 -5.17 3.13 -15.86
N ALA A 328 -5.72 2.51 -16.92
CA ALA A 328 -7.07 1.96 -16.91
C ALA A 328 -7.25 0.90 -15.81
N SER A 329 -6.22 0.07 -15.57
CA SER A 329 -6.25 -0.95 -14.51
C SER A 329 -6.16 -0.34 -13.11
N PHE A 330 -5.35 0.71 -12.90
CA PHE A 330 -5.35 1.46 -11.64
C PHE A 330 -6.69 2.13 -11.35
N GLN A 331 -7.32 2.73 -12.37
CA GLN A 331 -8.64 3.35 -12.22
C GLN A 331 -9.71 2.33 -11.82
N LYS A 332 -9.68 1.10 -12.38
CA LYS A 332 -10.55 0.02 -11.94
C LYS A 332 -10.28 -0.39 -10.49
N ALA A 333 -9.01 -0.52 -10.12
CA ALA A 333 -8.64 -0.86 -8.74
C ALA A 333 -9.19 0.17 -7.74
N ILE A 334 -9.05 1.46 -8.04
CA ILE A 334 -9.58 2.56 -7.21
C ILE A 334 -11.12 2.57 -7.20
N ALA A 335 -11.77 2.25 -8.32
CA ALA A 335 -13.23 2.19 -8.38
C ALA A 335 -13.81 1.08 -7.49
N PHE A 336 -13.10 -0.05 -7.35
CA PHE A 336 -13.52 -1.16 -6.47
C PHE A 336 -13.15 -0.96 -5.00
N ASP A 337 -12.03 -0.27 -4.71
CA ASP A 337 -11.60 0.01 -3.33
C ASP A 337 -11.00 1.43 -3.24
N PRO A 338 -11.86 2.47 -3.15
CA PRO A 338 -11.44 3.88 -3.28
C PRO A 338 -10.67 4.42 -2.06
N GLU A 339 -10.74 3.74 -0.91
CA GLU A 339 -10.05 4.13 0.31
C GLU A 339 -8.78 3.30 0.58
N ASN A 340 -8.41 2.42 -0.33
CA ASN A 340 -7.20 1.61 -0.20
C ASN A 340 -5.95 2.43 -0.45
N THR A 341 -5.26 2.78 0.63
CA THR A 341 -4.06 3.62 0.59
C THR A 341 -2.93 3.00 -0.24
N SER A 342 -2.79 1.68 -0.27
CA SER A 342 -1.77 0.98 -1.07
C SER A 342 -2.02 1.10 -2.58
N ILE A 343 -3.30 1.06 -3.01
CA ILE A 343 -3.68 1.22 -4.42
C ILE A 343 -3.46 2.67 -4.85
N LEU A 344 -3.90 3.63 -4.01
CA LEU A 344 -3.72 5.06 -4.26
C LEU A 344 -2.24 5.44 -4.32
N ASP A 345 -1.41 4.91 -3.41
CA ASP A 345 0.05 5.13 -3.42
C ASP A 345 0.70 4.54 -4.67
N SER A 346 0.33 3.31 -5.05
CA SER A 346 0.84 2.68 -6.27
C SER A 346 0.50 3.48 -7.53
N TYR A 347 -0.72 4.00 -7.62
CA TYR A 347 -1.15 4.85 -8.74
C TYR A 347 -0.44 6.20 -8.71
N ALA A 348 -0.25 6.80 -7.54
CA ALA A 348 0.51 8.04 -7.38
C ALA A 348 1.96 7.86 -7.84
N ASN A 349 2.62 6.76 -7.44
CA ASN A 349 3.96 6.41 -7.88
C ASN A 349 4.04 6.21 -9.40
N PHE A 350 3.04 5.55 -10.01
CA PHE A 350 2.92 5.43 -11.47
C PHE A 350 2.86 6.82 -12.13
N LEU A 351 1.97 7.70 -11.67
CA LEU A 351 1.82 9.05 -12.19
C LEU A 351 3.11 9.87 -12.06
N PHE A 352 3.78 9.75 -10.91
CA PHE A 352 5.05 10.42 -10.65
C PHE A 352 6.14 10.01 -11.64
N ARG A 353 6.27 8.71 -11.91
CA ARG A 353 7.21 8.19 -12.93
C ARG A 353 6.88 8.66 -14.35
N GLN A 354 5.61 8.96 -14.62
CA GLN A 354 5.17 9.58 -15.88
C GLN A 354 5.32 11.11 -15.88
N SER A 355 6.01 11.71 -14.90
CA SER A 355 6.16 13.16 -14.71
C SER A 355 4.84 13.92 -14.55
N ARG A 356 3.76 13.23 -14.21
CA ARG A 356 2.44 13.80 -13.89
C ARG A 356 2.37 14.15 -12.41
N PHE A 357 3.23 15.06 -11.97
CA PHE A 357 3.49 15.34 -10.55
C PHE A 357 2.27 15.90 -9.81
N GLU A 358 1.46 16.75 -10.46
CA GLU A 358 0.24 17.30 -9.86
C GLU A 358 -0.82 16.21 -9.64
N ASP A 359 -0.94 15.27 -10.57
CA ASP A 359 -1.85 14.14 -10.46
C ASP A 359 -1.40 13.21 -9.33
N ALA A 360 -0.10 12.90 -9.25
CA ALA A 360 0.50 12.12 -8.18
C ALA A 360 0.27 12.78 -6.80
N ALA A 361 0.49 14.09 -6.70
CA ALA A 361 0.27 14.84 -5.46
C ALA A 361 -1.20 14.74 -4.99
N ARG A 362 -2.19 14.78 -5.90
CA ARG A 362 -3.60 14.60 -5.54
C ARG A 362 -3.88 13.22 -4.93
N GLN A 363 -3.25 12.17 -5.46
CA GLN A 363 -3.43 10.82 -4.91
C GLN A 363 -2.79 10.71 -3.52
N TRP A 364 -1.55 11.21 -3.31
CA TRP A 364 -0.92 11.19 -1.98
C TRP A 364 -1.65 12.08 -0.98
N GLN A 365 -2.22 13.22 -1.39
CA GLN A 365 -3.11 14.00 -0.52
C GLN A 365 -4.33 13.19 -0.07
N THR A 366 -4.87 12.35 -0.96
CA THR A 366 -5.96 11.44 -0.60
C THR A 366 -5.49 10.37 0.40
N VAL A 367 -4.31 9.78 0.20
CA VAL A 367 -3.70 8.84 1.15
C VAL A 367 -3.55 9.49 2.53
N ILE A 368 -3.02 10.70 2.61
CA ILE A 368 -2.81 11.43 3.87
C ILE A 368 -4.13 11.81 4.55
N ARG A 369 -5.19 12.05 3.79
CA ARG A 369 -6.53 12.28 4.33
C ARG A 369 -7.11 11.04 5.00
N ILE A 370 -6.84 9.84 4.46
CA ILE A 370 -7.27 8.55 4.98
C ILE A 370 -6.39 8.11 6.14
N ALA A 371 -5.06 8.20 5.96
CA ALA A 371 -4.03 7.82 6.91
C ALA A 371 -3.08 9.01 7.16
N PRO A 372 -3.41 9.91 8.12
CA PRO A 372 -2.66 11.15 8.35
C PRO A 372 -1.22 10.98 8.82
N ASP A 373 -0.88 9.82 9.33
CA ASP A 373 0.43 9.39 9.84
C ASP A 373 1.23 8.54 8.83
N ASN A 374 0.76 8.44 7.58
CA ASN A 374 1.48 7.72 6.54
C ASN A 374 2.75 8.50 6.14
N PHE A 375 3.87 8.10 6.75
CA PHE A 375 5.19 8.70 6.53
C PHE A 375 5.61 8.69 5.06
N ALA A 376 5.45 7.56 4.37
CA ALA A 376 5.87 7.42 2.97
C ALA A 376 5.08 8.37 2.05
N ALA A 377 3.76 8.48 2.26
CA ALA A 377 2.92 9.39 1.49
C ALA A 377 3.29 10.85 1.71
N LEU A 378 3.68 11.24 2.94
CA LEU A 378 4.16 12.60 3.22
C LEU A 378 5.46 12.89 2.47
N VAL A 379 6.43 11.99 2.54
CA VAL A 379 7.71 12.15 1.83
C VAL A 379 7.50 12.25 0.31
N ASN A 380 6.70 11.36 -0.25
CA ASN A 380 6.40 11.33 -1.68
C ASN A 380 5.61 12.58 -2.14
N LEU A 381 4.65 13.06 -1.33
CA LEU A 381 3.93 14.30 -1.60
C LEU A 381 4.88 15.51 -1.60
N GLY A 382 5.82 15.56 -0.65
CA GLY A 382 6.86 16.59 -0.62
C GLY A 382 7.71 16.58 -1.89
N SER A 383 8.07 15.40 -2.40
CA SER A 383 8.80 15.24 -3.65
C SER A 383 7.99 15.75 -4.84
N ALA A 384 6.70 15.41 -4.92
CA ALA A 384 5.82 15.91 -5.98
C ALA A 384 5.64 17.44 -5.92
N PHE A 385 5.50 18.01 -4.74
CA PHE A 385 5.48 19.47 -4.56
C PHE A 385 6.81 20.12 -4.98
N GLY A 386 7.94 19.47 -4.67
CA GLY A 386 9.25 19.91 -5.11
C GLY A 386 9.38 19.97 -6.63
N GLU A 387 8.86 18.97 -7.35
CA GLU A 387 8.90 18.95 -8.82
C GLU A 387 7.94 19.96 -9.47
N THR A 388 6.82 20.28 -8.83
CA THR A 388 5.84 21.29 -9.31
C THR A 388 6.20 22.72 -8.87
N GLY A 389 7.34 22.93 -8.20
CA GLY A 389 7.77 24.26 -7.72
C GLY A 389 7.05 24.77 -6.47
N LYS A 390 6.21 23.95 -5.86
CA LYS A 390 5.51 24.26 -4.59
C LYS A 390 6.43 24.02 -3.39
N THR A 391 7.52 24.80 -3.35
CA THR A 391 8.61 24.57 -2.40
C THR A 391 8.18 24.77 -0.95
N ALA A 392 7.31 25.76 -0.66
CA ALA A 392 6.84 26.00 0.70
C ALA A 392 5.97 24.85 1.23
N GLU A 393 5.10 24.29 0.37
CA GLU A 393 4.28 23.13 0.69
C GLU A 393 5.16 21.89 0.87
N ALA A 394 6.21 21.71 0.05
CA ALA A 394 7.17 20.62 0.21
C ALA A 394 7.87 20.68 1.59
N ILE A 395 8.35 21.84 1.99
CA ILE A 395 8.96 22.05 3.32
C ILE A 395 7.99 21.65 4.43
N THR A 396 6.73 22.10 4.35
CA THR A 396 5.71 21.82 5.37
C THR A 396 5.45 20.32 5.53
N VAL A 397 5.31 19.58 4.43
CA VAL A 397 5.03 18.13 4.51
C VAL A 397 6.26 17.32 4.93
N TYR A 398 7.48 17.74 4.55
CA TYR A 398 8.70 17.09 5.05
C TYR A 398 8.91 17.33 6.55
N GLN A 399 8.64 18.54 7.06
CA GLN A 399 8.68 18.81 8.50
C GLN A 399 7.72 17.90 9.26
N ARG A 400 6.49 17.75 8.76
CA ARG A 400 5.51 16.83 9.35
C ARG A 400 5.97 15.36 9.27
N ALA A 401 6.61 14.93 8.18
CA ALA A 401 7.17 13.59 8.08
C ALA A 401 8.26 13.37 9.14
N ILE A 402 9.12 14.36 9.39
CA ILE A 402 10.17 14.31 10.39
C ILE A 402 9.60 14.27 11.81
N GLU A 403 8.53 15.02 12.11
CA GLU A 403 7.82 14.97 13.40
C GLU A 403 7.27 13.55 13.69
N LEU A 404 6.80 12.83 12.67
CA LEU A 404 6.33 11.45 12.82
C LEU A 404 7.49 10.46 12.97
N ARG A 405 8.50 10.59 12.12
CA ARG A 405 9.65 9.68 12.09
C ARG A 405 10.88 10.40 11.52
N PRO A 406 11.83 10.85 12.37
CA PRO A 406 13.12 11.34 11.91
C PRO A 406 13.81 10.27 11.03
N SER A 407 14.18 10.63 9.81
CA SER A 407 14.85 9.71 8.90
C SER A 407 15.79 10.46 7.95
N TYR A 408 16.84 9.77 7.52
CA TYR A 408 17.78 10.26 6.53
C TYR A 408 17.07 10.89 5.32
N MET A 409 16.13 10.15 4.70
CA MET A 409 15.41 10.58 3.50
C MET A 409 14.61 11.86 3.72
N ALA A 410 13.89 11.96 4.85
CA ALA A 410 13.05 13.13 5.14
C ALA A 410 13.91 14.39 5.37
N TYR A 411 15.02 14.27 6.12
CA TYR A 411 15.95 15.38 6.32
C TYR A 411 16.69 15.78 5.05
N SER A 412 17.18 14.83 4.24
CA SER A 412 17.87 15.10 2.98
C SER A 412 16.95 15.81 1.97
N ASN A 413 15.69 15.37 1.86
CA ASN A 413 14.69 16.01 1.02
C ASN A 413 14.29 17.41 1.55
N LEU A 414 14.18 17.58 2.87
CA LEU A 414 13.95 18.88 3.49
C LEU A 414 15.09 19.85 3.19
N GLY A 415 16.34 19.40 3.32
CA GLY A 415 17.53 20.18 2.95
C GLY A 415 17.50 20.64 1.49
N THR A 416 17.12 19.73 0.59
CA THR A 416 16.94 20.04 -0.84
C THR A 416 15.81 21.07 -1.07
N ALA A 417 14.71 20.97 -0.33
CA ALA A 417 13.61 21.94 -0.41
C ALA A 417 14.04 23.32 0.12
N TYR A 418 14.79 23.37 1.22
CA TYR A 418 15.35 24.63 1.73
C TYR A 418 16.36 25.25 0.75
N ALA A 419 17.27 24.45 0.17
CA ALA A 419 18.22 24.93 -0.83
C ALA A 419 17.49 25.51 -2.05
N ARG A 420 16.40 24.87 -2.51
CA ARG A 420 15.53 25.40 -3.58
C ARG A 420 14.82 26.71 -3.20
N ALA A 421 14.60 26.95 -1.90
CA ALA A 421 14.03 28.19 -1.37
C ALA A 421 15.11 29.25 -1.09
N GLU A 422 16.38 29.01 -1.45
CA GLU A 422 17.56 29.84 -1.16
C GLU A 422 17.80 30.05 0.35
N ARG A 423 17.26 29.13 1.19
CA ARG A 423 17.41 29.10 2.64
C ARG A 423 18.58 28.19 3.02
N TYR A 424 19.79 28.64 2.72
CA TYR A 424 20.97 27.77 2.75
C TYR A 424 21.41 27.39 4.16
N ASP A 425 21.15 28.22 5.18
CA ASP A 425 21.45 27.90 6.58
C ASP A 425 20.56 26.74 7.08
N GLU A 426 19.27 26.78 6.75
CA GLU A 426 18.34 25.69 7.10
C GLU A 426 18.61 24.43 6.26
N ALA A 427 19.06 24.60 5.01
CA ALA A 427 19.48 23.48 4.17
C ALA A 427 20.71 22.77 4.77
N GLU A 428 21.71 23.53 5.24
CA GLU A 428 22.88 23.01 5.95
C GLU A 428 22.45 22.18 7.16
N GLU A 429 21.61 22.74 8.02
CA GLU A 429 21.17 22.06 9.24
C GLU A 429 20.44 20.76 8.89
N ALA A 430 19.50 20.78 7.92
CA ALA A 430 18.75 19.60 7.52
C ALA A 430 19.68 18.51 6.92
N TYR A 431 20.65 18.87 6.08
CA TYR A 431 21.61 17.89 5.55
C TYR A 431 22.51 17.32 6.65
N ARG A 432 22.92 18.11 7.64
CA ARG A 432 23.67 17.60 8.79
C ARG A 432 22.87 16.60 9.60
N GLN A 433 21.60 16.88 9.87
CA GLN A 433 20.69 15.93 10.53
C GLN A 433 20.51 14.63 9.73
N ALA A 434 20.45 14.72 8.41
CA ALA A 434 20.45 13.52 7.57
C ALA A 434 21.75 12.71 7.74
N LEU A 435 22.91 13.36 7.68
CA LEU A 435 24.23 12.74 7.80
C LEU A 435 24.54 12.23 9.22
N GLU A 436 23.89 12.74 10.27
CA GLU A 436 23.95 12.17 11.62
C GLU A 436 23.26 10.81 11.69
N ILE A 437 22.25 10.58 10.84
CA ILE A 437 21.52 9.29 10.77
C ILE A 437 22.26 8.30 9.87
N ASP A 438 22.71 8.76 8.71
CA ASP A 438 23.47 7.95 7.73
C ASP A 438 24.48 8.84 6.99
N ASP A 439 25.76 8.66 7.28
CA ASP A 439 26.87 9.41 6.68
C ASP A 439 27.49 8.71 5.46
N SER A 440 26.93 7.59 5.01
CA SER A 440 27.46 6.80 3.92
C SER A 440 27.04 7.28 2.53
N ASP A 441 26.02 8.13 2.42
CA ASP A 441 25.51 8.62 1.13
C ASP A 441 26.28 9.82 0.61
N TRP A 442 27.01 9.65 -0.50
CA TRP A 442 27.75 10.71 -1.18
C TRP A 442 26.84 11.86 -1.67
N LEU A 443 25.57 11.61 -2.00
CA LEU A 443 24.64 12.63 -2.48
C LEU A 443 24.35 13.67 -1.41
N ALA A 444 24.12 13.25 -0.14
CA ALA A 444 23.89 14.17 0.96
C ALA A 444 25.14 15.03 1.24
N TRP A 445 26.34 14.44 1.20
CA TRP A 445 27.59 15.20 1.29
C TRP A 445 27.75 16.19 0.15
N GLY A 446 27.44 15.79 -1.09
CA GLY A 446 27.44 16.65 -2.26
C GLY A 446 26.46 17.82 -2.13
N ASN A 447 25.24 17.56 -1.71
CA ASN A 447 24.21 18.55 -1.51
C ASN A 447 24.57 19.55 -0.39
N LEU A 448 25.15 19.06 0.73
CA LEU A 448 25.70 19.92 1.78
C LEU A 448 26.82 20.81 1.25
N ALA A 449 27.72 20.27 0.41
CA ALA A 449 28.79 21.06 -0.20
C ALA A 449 28.22 22.15 -1.13
N TYR A 450 27.17 21.85 -1.91
CA TYR A 450 26.47 22.85 -2.72
C TYR A 450 25.80 23.93 -1.84
N ALA A 451 25.21 23.58 -0.70
CA ALA A 451 24.64 24.56 0.22
C ALA A 451 25.71 25.57 0.70
N TYR A 452 26.93 25.09 1.03
CA TYR A 452 28.06 25.98 1.35
C TYR A 452 28.45 26.86 0.18
N VAL A 453 28.56 26.30 -1.04
CA VAL A 453 28.90 27.07 -2.24
C VAL A 453 27.91 28.21 -2.49
N TRP A 454 26.63 27.94 -2.36
CA TRP A 454 25.58 28.92 -2.65
C TRP A 454 25.44 29.98 -1.56
N ARG A 455 25.76 29.65 -0.30
CA ARG A 455 25.76 30.59 0.80
C ARG A 455 27.02 31.49 0.80
N ASP A 456 28.21 30.89 0.78
CA ASP A 456 29.47 31.55 1.09
C ASP A 456 30.47 31.56 -0.10
N GLY A 457 30.11 30.93 -1.22
CA GLY A 457 31.01 30.68 -2.33
C GLY A 457 31.91 29.45 -2.10
N MET A 458 32.88 29.25 -3.00
CA MET A 458 33.79 28.11 -2.95
C MET A 458 34.86 28.31 -1.88
N GLY A 459 34.48 28.12 -0.63
CA GLY A 459 35.38 28.16 0.51
C GLY A 459 36.03 26.83 0.85
N GLN A 460 36.93 26.83 1.84
CA GLN A 460 37.63 25.63 2.30
C GLN A 460 36.66 24.53 2.76
N GLN A 461 35.58 24.92 3.44
CA GLN A 461 34.56 24.01 3.94
C GLN A 461 33.84 23.26 2.81
N ALA A 462 33.44 23.99 1.75
CA ALA A 462 32.81 23.36 0.57
C ALA A 462 33.75 22.34 -0.11
N ILE A 463 35.05 22.71 -0.26
CA ILE A 463 36.06 21.84 -0.86
C ILE A 463 36.25 20.56 -0.04
N GLU A 464 36.34 20.66 1.30
CA GLU A 464 36.51 19.49 2.17
C GLU A 464 35.28 18.58 2.13
N THR A 465 34.09 19.17 2.10
CA THR A 465 32.82 18.43 2.01
C THR A 465 32.68 17.70 0.67
N PHE A 466 33.05 18.36 -0.46
CA PHE A 466 33.11 17.66 -1.76
C PHE A 466 34.14 16.53 -1.78
N LYS A 467 35.29 16.68 -1.13
CA LYS A 467 36.29 15.59 -1.03
C LYS A 467 35.71 14.37 -0.29
N ARG A 468 34.90 14.59 0.76
CA ARG A 468 34.21 13.50 1.44
C ARG A 468 33.18 12.81 0.51
N ALA A 469 32.39 13.59 -0.23
CA ALA A 469 31.45 13.06 -1.23
C ALA A 469 32.19 12.25 -2.31
N ILE A 470 33.33 12.75 -2.81
CA ILE A 470 34.18 12.03 -3.80
C ILE A 470 34.64 10.68 -3.24
N GLN A 471 35.15 10.64 -2.00
CA GLN A 471 35.61 9.40 -1.40
C GLN A 471 34.52 8.34 -1.40
N LEU A 472 33.32 8.67 -0.90
CA LEU A 472 32.19 7.75 -0.84
C LEU A 472 31.69 7.35 -2.22
N ALA A 473 31.63 8.29 -3.17
CA ALA A 473 31.24 7.99 -4.55
C ALA A 473 32.27 7.10 -5.28
N GLU A 474 33.57 7.22 -4.98
CA GLU A 474 34.58 6.30 -5.51
C GLU A 474 34.42 4.89 -4.91
N ASP A 475 34.10 4.76 -3.61
CA ASP A 475 33.81 3.47 -2.98
C ASP A 475 32.57 2.82 -3.63
N ALA A 476 31.51 3.60 -3.89
CA ALA A 476 30.32 3.14 -4.59
C ALA A 476 30.62 2.72 -6.05
N ARG A 477 31.48 3.46 -6.75
CA ARG A 477 31.94 3.11 -8.10
C ARG A 477 32.72 1.79 -8.12
N GLU A 478 33.51 1.50 -7.09
CA GLU A 478 34.23 0.22 -7.01
C GLU A 478 33.25 -0.96 -6.88
N GLN A 479 32.14 -0.77 -6.16
CA GLN A 479 31.09 -1.78 -6.02
C GLN A 479 30.27 -1.94 -7.31
N ASN A 480 29.96 -0.83 -8.00
CA ASN A 480 29.22 -0.84 -9.26
C ASN A 480 29.89 0.04 -10.33
N PRO A 481 30.91 -0.45 -11.02
CA PRO A 481 31.68 0.33 -12.01
C PRO A 481 30.89 0.76 -13.26
N ARG A 482 29.68 0.26 -13.45
CA ARG A 482 28.83 0.55 -14.61
C ARG A 482 27.63 1.44 -14.28
N ASP A 483 27.61 2.06 -13.10
CA ASP A 483 26.56 3.00 -12.74
C ASP A 483 26.84 4.39 -13.36
N PRO A 484 26.04 4.85 -14.34
CA PRO A 484 26.27 6.13 -14.99
C PRO A 484 26.05 7.31 -14.04
N PHE A 485 25.21 7.19 -13.02
CA PHE A 485 24.92 8.26 -12.07
C PHE A 485 26.11 8.52 -11.15
N VAL A 486 26.75 7.48 -10.62
CA VAL A 486 27.96 7.62 -9.80
C VAL A 486 29.08 8.31 -10.59
N HIS A 487 29.27 7.93 -11.87
CA HIS A 487 30.24 8.61 -12.71
C HIS A 487 29.89 10.08 -12.99
N SER A 488 28.60 10.38 -13.13
CA SER A 488 28.09 11.73 -13.33
C SER A 488 28.35 12.63 -12.12
N ASP A 489 28.05 12.13 -10.91
CA ASP A 489 28.25 12.85 -9.65
C ASP A 489 29.75 13.09 -9.40
N LEU A 490 30.58 12.06 -9.59
CA LEU A 490 32.04 12.19 -9.51
C LEU A 490 32.56 13.25 -10.45
N ALA A 491 32.06 13.32 -11.70
CA ALA A 491 32.48 14.32 -12.66
C ALA A 491 32.20 15.75 -12.15
N LEU A 492 31.01 16.00 -11.61
CA LEU A 492 30.63 17.28 -11.02
C LEU A 492 31.54 17.62 -9.81
N TYR A 493 31.70 16.68 -8.89
CA TYR A 493 32.49 16.94 -7.68
C TYR A 493 33.97 17.16 -7.98
N TYR A 494 34.57 16.39 -8.92
CA TYR A 494 35.93 16.62 -9.38
C TYR A 494 36.10 17.98 -10.07
N ALA A 495 35.12 18.40 -10.90
CA ALA A 495 35.12 19.73 -11.49
C ALA A 495 35.09 20.84 -10.43
N LYS A 496 34.26 20.69 -9.37
CA LYS A 496 34.17 21.64 -8.26
C LYS A 496 35.47 21.75 -7.46
N VAL A 497 36.19 20.66 -7.25
CA VAL A 497 37.49 20.70 -6.54
C VAL A 497 38.69 20.95 -7.44
N GLY A 498 38.48 21.29 -8.74
CA GLY A 498 39.51 21.66 -9.69
C GLY A 498 40.29 20.49 -10.29
N GLN A 499 39.82 19.26 -10.13
CA GLN A 499 40.46 18.05 -10.70
C GLN A 499 39.94 17.76 -12.12
N SER A 500 40.26 18.66 -13.06
CA SER A 500 39.66 18.69 -14.41
C SER A 500 39.85 17.42 -15.21
N GLU A 501 41.01 16.75 -15.12
CA GLU A 501 41.28 15.51 -15.87
C GLU A 501 40.36 14.36 -15.39
N LEU A 502 40.20 14.19 -14.09
CA LEU A 502 39.29 13.19 -13.52
C LEU A 502 37.85 13.52 -13.85
N ALA A 503 37.44 14.78 -13.77
CA ALA A 503 36.11 15.22 -14.18
C ALA A 503 35.81 14.84 -15.64
N LEU A 504 36.75 15.10 -16.58
CA LEU A 504 36.61 14.74 -17.99
C LEU A 504 36.54 13.23 -18.20
N GLN A 505 37.33 12.46 -17.47
CA GLN A 505 37.30 11.00 -17.53
C GLN A 505 35.94 10.46 -17.08
N ARG A 506 35.43 10.93 -15.93
CA ARG A 506 34.18 10.45 -15.33
C ARG A 506 32.98 10.84 -16.19
N VAL A 507 32.89 12.09 -16.67
CA VAL A 507 31.80 12.51 -17.55
C VAL A 507 31.79 11.76 -18.87
N GLY A 508 32.96 11.46 -19.45
CA GLY A 508 33.07 10.64 -20.66
C GLY A 508 32.52 9.22 -20.43
N THR A 509 32.83 8.62 -19.27
CA THR A 509 32.29 7.31 -18.89
C THR A 509 30.78 7.35 -18.72
N ALA A 510 30.23 8.33 -17.98
CA ALA A 510 28.80 8.48 -17.78
C ALA A 510 28.04 8.58 -19.12
N LEU A 511 28.52 9.44 -20.03
CA LEU A 511 27.95 9.59 -21.38
C LEU A 511 28.03 8.34 -22.22
N THR A 512 29.08 7.50 -22.03
CA THR A 512 29.23 6.22 -22.74
C THR A 512 28.24 5.18 -22.21
N LEU A 513 28.03 5.14 -20.89
CA LEU A 513 27.13 4.19 -20.26
C LEU A 513 25.65 4.52 -20.49
N SER A 514 25.32 5.81 -20.58
CA SER A 514 23.93 6.26 -20.77
C SER A 514 23.87 7.50 -21.67
N PRO A 515 24.04 7.34 -23.00
CA PRO A 515 24.19 8.46 -23.94
C PRO A 515 22.91 9.26 -24.18
N ASP A 516 21.73 8.68 -23.91
CA ASP A 516 20.44 9.26 -24.19
C ASP A 516 19.62 9.57 -22.91
N SER A 517 20.25 9.51 -21.74
CA SER A 517 19.64 9.96 -20.49
C SER A 517 19.66 11.48 -20.40
N GLY A 518 18.50 12.12 -20.37
CA GLY A 518 18.38 13.55 -20.18
C GLY A 518 19.07 14.06 -18.92
N GLU A 519 19.06 13.27 -17.85
CA GLU A 519 19.70 13.59 -16.57
C GLU A 519 21.22 13.55 -16.66
N ILE A 520 21.79 12.48 -17.25
CA ILE A 520 23.25 12.36 -17.47
C ILE A 520 23.75 13.44 -18.43
N LEU A 521 23.00 13.72 -19.50
CA LEU A 521 23.32 14.81 -20.42
C LEU A 521 23.30 16.17 -19.72
N GLY A 522 22.34 16.40 -18.80
CA GLY A 522 22.23 17.62 -18.01
C GLY A 522 23.43 17.82 -17.07
N ALA A 523 23.78 16.80 -16.30
CA ALA A 523 24.94 16.83 -15.41
C ALA A 523 26.28 16.94 -16.18
N ALA A 524 26.36 16.31 -17.35
CA ALA A 524 27.51 16.47 -18.23
C ALA A 524 27.62 17.91 -18.75
N ALA A 525 26.51 18.53 -19.12
CA ALA A 525 26.50 19.95 -19.52
C ALA A 525 27.02 20.85 -18.40
N GLU A 526 26.60 20.63 -17.16
CA GLU A 526 27.11 21.34 -15.99
C GLU A 526 28.61 21.12 -15.79
N THR A 527 29.07 19.87 -15.86
CA THR A 527 30.48 19.53 -15.74
C THR A 527 31.32 20.28 -16.78
N TYR A 528 30.90 20.29 -18.06
CA TYR A 528 31.65 21.00 -19.13
C TYR A 528 31.56 22.52 -18.95
N GLU A 529 30.47 23.08 -18.46
CA GLU A 529 30.39 24.51 -18.12
C GLU A 529 31.39 24.90 -17.02
N LEU A 530 31.46 24.09 -15.94
CA LEU A 530 32.43 24.26 -14.86
C LEU A 530 33.89 24.19 -15.35
N LEU A 531 34.15 23.38 -16.35
CA LEU A 531 35.47 23.23 -16.97
C LEU A 531 35.75 24.30 -18.05
N GLY A 532 34.86 25.28 -18.26
CA GLY A 532 35.00 26.34 -19.26
C GLY A 532 34.81 25.87 -20.72
N GLN A 533 34.30 24.65 -20.94
CA GLN A 533 34.04 24.11 -22.27
C GLN A 533 32.59 24.39 -22.71
N ARG A 534 32.25 25.68 -22.79
CA ARG A 534 30.89 26.19 -22.99
C ARG A 534 30.21 25.67 -24.26
N ASP A 535 30.94 25.51 -25.37
CA ASP A 535 30.32 25.00 -26.60
C ASP A 535 29.77 23.60 -26.45
N LYS A 536 30.52 22.74 -25.75
CA LYS A 536 30.10 21.37 -25.44
C LYS A 536 28.99 21.34 -24.40
N ALA A 537 29.08 22.22 -23.42
CA ALA A 537 28.00 22.38 -22.42
C ALA A 537 26.67 22.74 -23.08
N ILE A 538 26.67 23.68 -24.04
CA ILE A 538 25.47 24.06 -24.80
C ILE A 538 24.92 22.89 -25.62
N GLU A 539 25.78 22.17 -26.33
CA GLU A 539 25.38 20.99 -27.11
C GLU A 539 24.65 19.96 -26.23
N LEU A 540 25.28 19.60 -25.11
CA LEU A 540 24.71 18.61 -24.18
C LEU A 540 23.44 19.10 -23.49
N ALA A 541 23.39 20.37 -23.09
CA ALA A 541 22.19 20.96 -22.51
C ALA A 541 21.00 20.93 -23.48
N LYS A 542 21.20 21.19 -24.77
CA LYS A 542 20.16 21.06 -25.79
C LYS A 542 19.65 19.63 -25.88
N ARG A 543 20.58 18.67 -26.04
CA ARG A 543 20.21 17.25 -26.08
C ARG A 543 19.46 16.80 -24.83
N SER A 544 19.88 17.27 -23.67
CA SER A 544 19.21 16.98 -22.39
C SER A 544 17.75 17.46 -22.41
N LEU A 545 17.50 18.69 -22.88
CA LEU A 545 16.15 19.24 -23.03
C LEU A 545 15.32 18.47 -24.07
N ASP A 546 15.93 18.09 -25.21
CA ASP A 546 15.28 17.27 -26.25
C ASP A 546 14.88 15.87 -25.73
N MET A 547 15.66 15.33 -24.76
CA MET A 547 15.37 14.08 -24.04
C MET A 547 14.35 14.27 -22.88
N GLY A 548 13.73 15.45 -22.77
CA GLY A 548 12.69 15.71 -21.79
C GLY A 548 13.18 16.14 -20.39
N PHE A 549 14.48 16.44 -20.23
CA PHE A 549 14.97 16.99 -18.96
C PHE A 549 14.38 18.38 -18.74
N SER A 550 13.94 18.64 -17.50
CA SER A 550 13.24 19.88 -17.17
C SER A 550 14.17 21.12 -17.26
N ARG A 551 13.79 22.09 -18.07
CA ARG A 551 14.47 23.40 -18.11
C ARG A 551 14.48 24.07 -16.74
N GLN A 552 13.46 23.88 -15.93
CA GLN A 552 13.41 24.45 -14.58
C GLN A 552 14.48 23.84 -13.66
N ARG A 553 14.85 22.57 -13.85
CA ARG A 553 15.96 21.97 -13.10
C ARG A 553 17.28 22.68 -13.40
N PHE A 554 17.56 23.03 -14.66
CA PHE A 554 18.72 23.83 -15.01
C PHE A 554 18.69 25.24 -14.41
N LEU A 555 17.53 25.91 -14.40
CA LEU A 555 17.40 27.26 -13.85
C LEU A 555 17.64 27.35 -12.35
N ARG A 556 17.45 26.23 -11.63
CA ARG A 556 17.73 26.13 -10.19
C ARG A 556 19.22 26.15 -9.85
N ASN A 557 20.08 25.85 -10.83
CA ASN A 557 21.52 25.92 -10.68
C ASN A 557 22.03 27.23 -11.25
N PRO A 558 22.66 28.13 -10.44
CA PRO A 558 23.11 29.44 -10.90
C PRO A 558 24.10 29.40 -12.08
N GLU A 559 24.90 28.33 -12.17
CA GLU A 559 25.87 28.13 -13.27
C GLU A 559 25.14 27.77 -14.56
N MET A 560 24.18 26.88 -14.49
CA MET A 560 23.36 26.50 -15.63
C MET A 560 22.37 27.59 -16.05
N ALA A 561 21.91 28.42 -15.15
CA ALA A 561 21.09 29.59 -15.48
C ALA A 561 21.86 30.54 -16.42
N LYS A 562 23.17 30.74 -16.19
CA LYS A 562 24.03 31.53 -17.12
C LYS A 562 24.20 30.85 -18.47
N LEU A 563 24.29 29.52 -18.51
CA LEU A 563 24.35 28.77 -19.77
C LEU A 563 23.04 28.92 -20.56
N LEU A 564 21.88 28.81 -19.89
CA LEU A 564 20.57 28.94 -20.52
C LEU A 564 20.28 30.35 -21.07
N ALA A 565 20.96 31.36 -20.54
CA ALA A 565 20.91 32.74 -21.03
C ALA A 565 21.74 32.96 -22.30
N ASP A 566 22.54 31.99 -22.75
CA ASP A 566 23.32 32.09 -23.97
C ASP A 566 22.37 32.15 -25.19
N PRO A 567 22.55 33.08 -26.14
CA PRO A 567 21.67 33.23 -27.32
C PRO A 567 21.56 31.96 -28.19
N ARG A 568 22.48 31.02 -28.06
CA ARG A 568 22.50 29.75 -28.79
C ARG A 568 21.55 28.72 -28.16
N MET A 569 21.11 28.91 -26.93
CA MET A 569 20.14 28.03 -26.31
C MET A 569 18.72 28.27 -26.85
N PRO A 570 17.88 27.23 -26.97
CA PRO A 570 16.50 27.42 -27.41
C PRO A 570 15.77 28.37 -26.46
N ALA A 571 14.95 29.28 -27.02
CA ALA A 571 14.07 30.10 -26.21
C ALA A 571 13.13 29.21 -25.37
N SER A 572 12.67 29.71 -24.23
CA SER A 572 11.57 29.06 -23.50
C SER A 572 10.36 28.93 -24.42
N PRO A 573 9.69 27.77 -24.49
CA PRO A 573 8.45 27.62 -25.22
C PRO A 573 7.36 28.53 -24.68
#